data_6dc2fed8db378c567f66e65f9adeda82
#
_entry.id   6dc2fed8db378c567f66e65f9adeda82
#
_cell.length_a   1.000
_cell.length_b   1.000
_cell.length_c   1.000
_cell.angle_alpha   90.00
_cell.angle_beta   90.00
_cell.angle_gamma   90.00
#
_symmetry.space_group_name_H-M   'P 1'
#
loop_
_entity.id
_entity.type
_entity.pdbx_description
1 polymer ?
#
loop_
_entity_poly.entity_id
_entity_poly.type
_entity_poly.pdbx_seq_one_letter_code
_entity_poly.pdbx_strand_id
1 'polypeptide(L)' 'MWAKFMDVKSGYTAEIWREFFQQEGLRILIVPALESDTPMTQPREIWVPDSKTHVAAELMRKI' A
#
# COMPACT_ATOMS: atom_id res chain seq x y z
N MET A 1 3.40 14.15 -5.51
CA MET A 1 2.19 13.98 -4.70
C MET A 1 1.80 12.51 -4.63
N TRP A 2 0.92 12.19 -3.70
CA TRP A 2 0.48 10.81 -3.48
C TRP A 2 -0.92 10.61 -4.03
N ALA A 3 -1.17 9.43 -4.62
CA ALA A 3 -2.47 9.07 -5.14
C ALA A 3 -2.92 7.77 -4.48
N LYS A 4 -4.21 7.70 -4.13
CA LYS A 4 -4.76 6.48 -3.58
C LYS A 4 -4.74 5.40 -4.65
N PHE A 5 -4.18 4.24 -4.31
CA PHE A 5 -4.06 3.14 -5.25
C PHE A 5 -5.11 2.05 -5.00
N MET A 6 -5.28 1.64 -3.75
CA MET A 6 -6.27 0.61 -3.42
C MET A 6 -6.63 0.62 -1.95
N ASP A 7 -7.75 -0.03 -1.62
CA ASP A 7 -8.16 -0.30 -0.26
C ASP A 7 -7.80 -1.73 0.09
N VAL A 8 -7.44 -1.95 1.35
CA VAL A 8 -7.20 -3.30 1.88
C VAL A 8 -8.05 -3.48 3.12
N LYS A 9 -8.36 -4.71 3.44
CA LYS A 9 -9.32 -5.02 4.51
C LYS A 9 -8.75 -4.86 5.90
N SER A 10 -7.44 -4.89 6.06
CA SER A 10 -6.81 -4.81 7.37
C SER A 10 -5.39 -4.32 7.27
N GLY A 11 -4.83 -3.92 8.42
CA GLY A 11 -3.43 -3.54 8.49
C GLY A 11 -2.50 -4.72 8.20
N TYR A 12 -2.92 -5.93 8.51
CA TYR A 12 -2.12 -7.12 8.21
C TYR A 12 -1.93 -7.28 6.71
N THR A 13 -3.00 -7.11 5.94
CA THR A 13 -2.92 -7.15 4.49
C THR A 13 -2.07 -6.01 3.94
N ALA A 14 -2.22 -4.82 4.51
CA ALA A 14 -1.42 -3.67 4.12
C ALA A 14 0.07 -3.93 4.32
N GLU A 15 0.42 -4.60 5.43
CA GLU A 15 1.82 -4.91 5.72
C GLU A 15 2.41 -5.85 4.67
N ILE A 16 1.63 -6.85 4.24
CA ILE A 16 2.06 -7.78 3.20
C ILE A 16 2.32 -7.02 1.90
N TRP A 17 1.42 -6.14 1.52
CA TRP A 17 1.59 -5.34 0.32
C TRP A 17 2.78 -4.39 0.42
N ARG A 18 3.00 -3.81 1.60
CA ARG A 18 4.15 -2.92 1.81
C ARG A 18 5.46 -3.67 1.56
N GLU A 19 5.59 -4.87 2.11
CA GLU A 19 6.79 -5.68 1.90
C GLU A 19 6.98 -6.01 0.43
N PHE A 20 5.91 -6.41 -0.25
CA PHE A 20 5.98 -6.74 -1.67
C PHE A 20 6.46 -5.55 -2.49
N PHE A 21 5.84 -4.39 -2.31
CA PHE A 21 6.21 -3.22 -3.08
C PHE A 21 7.62 -2.72 -2.75
N GLN A 22 8.03 -2.83 -1.50
CA GLN A 22 9.39 -2.44 -1.11
C GLN A 22 10.43 -3.33 -1.79
N GLN A 23 10.18 -4.61 -1.89
CA GLN A 23 11.08 -5.52 -2.59
C GLN A 23 11.19 -5.18 -4.07
N GLU A 24 10.15 -4.64 -4.63
CA GLU A 24 10.14 -4.22 -6.04
C GLU A 24 10.66 -2.79 -6.21
N GLY A 25 11.09 -2.15 -5.13
CA GLY A 25 11.66 -0.82 -5.20
C GLY A 25 10.62 0.30 -5.25
N LEU A 26 9.37 0.02 -4.96
CA LEU A 26 8.30 1.01 -4.98
C LEU A 26 7.96 1.44 -3.56
N ARG A 27 8.02 2.76 -3.32
CA ARG A 27 7.63 3.33 -2.04
C ARG A 27 6.11 3.48 -1.98
N ILE A 28 5.51 3.10 -0.86
CA ILE A 28 4.07 3.27 -0.67
C ILE A 28 3.80 3.95 0.66
N LEU A 29 2.58 4.48 0.79
CA LEU A 29 2.09 5.11 2.00
C LEU A 29 0.81 4.38 2.43
N ILE A 30 0.73 4.00 3.69
CA ILE A 30 -0.45 3.32 4.24
C ILE A 30 -1.18 4.29 5.15
N VAL A 31 -2.49 4.43 4.95
CA VAL A 31 -3.32 5.38 5.70
C VAL A 31 -4.53 4.63 6.28
N PRO A 32 -4.76 4.69 7.57
CA PRO A 32 -3.86 5.18 8.62
C PRO A 32 -2.59 4.34 8.72
N ALA A 33 -1.52 4.95 9.22
CA ALA A 33 -0.22 4.28 9.30
C ALA A 33 -0.29 3.02 10.16
N LEU A 34 0.54 2.04 9.84
CA LEU A 34 0.59 0.80 10.60
C LEU A 34 1.04 1.03 12.04
N GLU A 35 1.85 2.07 12.25
CA GLU A 35 2.38 2.43 13.57
C GLU A 35 1.40 3.26 14.40
N SER A 36 0.23 3.61 13.83
CA SER A 36 -0.78 4.41 14.53
C SER A 36 -1.53 3.57 15.54
N ASP A 37 -2.38 4.24 16.34
CA ASP A 37 -3.21 3.57 17.34
C ASP A 37 -4.35 2.76 16.72
N THR A 38 -4.56 2.89 15.41
CA THR A 38 -5.63 2.16 14.74
C THR A 38 -5.35 0.66 14.78
N PRO A 39 -6.33 -0.15 15.25
CA PRO A 39 -6.12 -1.60 15.31
C PRO A 39 -5.76 -2.19 13.95
N MET A 40 -4.91 -3.19 13.93
CA MET A 40 -4.48 -3.86 12.71
C MET A 40 -5.63 -4.55 11.97
N THR A 41 -6.73 -4.79 12.66
CA THR A 41 -7.92 -5.42 12.06
C THR A 41 -8.75 -4.43 11.24
N GLN A 42 -8.47 -3.13 11.35
CA GLN A 42 -9.22 -2.10 10.64
C GLN A 42 -8.70 -1.94 9.21
N PRO A 43 -9.59 -1.55 8.28
CA PRO A 43 -9.18 -1.33 6.89
C PRO A 43 -8.15 -0.22 6.76
N ARG A 44 -7.35 -0.32 5.71
CA ARG A 44 -6.32 0.67 5.38
C ARG A 44 -6.41 1.02 3.91
N GLU A 45 -5.80 2.15 3.56
CA GLU A 45 -5.67 2.58 2.17
C GLU A 45 -4.19 2.54 1.81
N ILE A 46 -3.90 2.12 0.59
CA ILE A 46 -2.54 2.14 0.08
C ILE A 46 -2.43 3.23 -0.96
N TRP A 47 -1.46 4.13 -0.75
CA TRP A 47 -1.20 5.26 -1.62
C TRP A 47 0.18 5.13 -2.23
N VAL A 48 0.32 5.54 -3.47
CA VAL A 48 1.59 5.52 -4.19
C VAL A 48 1.86 6.91 -4.77
N PRO A 49 3.12 7.23 -5.09
CA PRO A 49 3.39 8.51 -5.79
C PRO A 49 2.61 8.56 -7.09
N ASP A 50 2.07 9.73 -7.43
CA ASP A 50 1.27 9.91 -8.66
C ASP A 50 1.99 9.36 -9.88
N SER A 51 3.27 9.62 -10.00
CA SER A 51 4.06 9.20 -11.15
C SER A 51 4.30 7.69 -11.20
N LYS A 52 3.92 6.97 -10.15
CA LYS A 52 4.21 5.54 -10.02
C LYS A 52 2.96 4.66 -10.02
N THR A 53 1.79 5.23 -10.28
CA THR A 53 0.56 4.45 -10.28
C THR A 53 0.59 3.35 -11.33
N HIS A 54 1.15 3.63 -12.50
CA HIS A 54 1.27 2.61 -13.56
C HIS A 54 2.25 1.51 -13.16
N VAL A 55 3.30 1.85 -12.41
CA VAL A 55 4.27 0.85 -11.93
C VAL A 55 3.57 -0.08 -10.94
N ALA A 56 2.79 0.49 -10.01
CA ALA A 56 2.05 -0.30 -9.04
C ALA A 56 1.07 -1.25 -9.75
N ALA A 57 0.37 -0.75 -10.77
CA ALA A 57 -0.58 -1.57 -11.53
C ALA A 57 0.14 -2.72 -12.25
N GLU A 58 1.31 -2.44 -12.81
CA GLU A 58 2.11 -3.48 -13.48
C GLU A 58 2.55 -4.56 -12.50
N LEU A 59 2.98 -4.16 -11.30
CA LEU A 59 3.40 -5.12 -10.29
C LEU A 59 2.23 -6.02 -9.86
N MET A 60 1.02 -5.46 -9.79
CA MET A 60 -0.16 -6.23 -9.44
C MET A 60 -0.47 -7.31 -10.47
N ARG A 61 -0.15 -7.07 -11.73
CA ARG A 61 -0.40 -8.04 -12.79
C ARG A 61 0.51 -9.25 -12.72
N LYS A 62 1.63 -9.14 -12.02
CA LYS A 62 2.61 -10.23 -11.91
C LYS A 62 2.24 -11.24 -10.84
N ILE A 63 1.21 -10.98 -10.09
CA ILE A 63 0.82 -11.81 -8.96
C ILE A 63 -0.19 -12.88 -9.37
#